data_9357d7dca573bfdea33859ee00dd827d
#
_entry.id   9357d7dca573bfdea33859ee00dd827d
#
_cell.length_a   1.000
_cell.length_b   1.000
_cell.length_c   1.000
_cell.angle_alpha   90.00
_cell.angle_beta   90.00
_cell.angle_gamma   90.00
#
_symmetry.space_group_name_H-M   'P 1'
#
loop_
_entity.id
_entity.type
_entity.pdbx_description
1 polymer ?
#
loop_
_entity_poly.entity_id
_entity_poly.type
_entity_poly.pdbx_seq_one_letter_code
_entity_poly.pdbx_strand_id
1 'polypeptide(L)'
;MIQLSGIFSESLGGTCTIRGYAKYNEIVELSYPHPGYQRPAEDEHVAEISSFITSGSNSFSPEVVLAYTAKYNYYAQGASSEVDALADIRSGKGFTSNVDGIAFKKEKAAGNGFLYTLSIPDKKYDRIEDKPFRRVDGNHRLLAIEKLIA
;
A
#
# COMPACT_ATOMS: atom_id res chain seq x y z
N MET A 1 14.50 0.28 6.22
CA MET A 1 13.58 1.08 5.37
C MET A 1 13.05 0.22 4.25
N ILE A 2 11.74 0.21 4.08
CA ILE A 2 11.10 -0.51 2.98
C ILE A 2 10.94 0.45 1.81
N GLN A 3 11.33 0.02 0.61
CA GLN A 3 11.15 0.80 -0.61
C GLN A 3 10.26 0.05 -1.58
N LEU A 4 9.19 0.71 -2.01
CA LEU A 4 8.26 0.20 -3.00
C LEU A 4 8.31 1.11 -4.22
N SER A 5 8.35 0.52 -5.41
CA SER A 5 8.38 1.28 -6.66
C SER A 5 7.22 0.88 -7.55
N GLY A 6 6.66 1.85 -8.25
CA GLY A 6 5.57 1.59 -9.17
C GLY A 6 5.27 2.78 -10.07
N ILE A 7 4.44 2.53 -11.07
CA ILE A 7 3.99 3.55 -12.01
C ILE A 7 2.76 4.25 -11.44
N PHE A 8 2.88 5.56 -11.26
CA PHE A 8 1.77 6.41 -10.87
C PHE A 8 0.96 6.80 -12.10
N SER A 9 -0.34 6.63 -12.01
CA SER A 9 -1.29 7.09 -13.02
C SER A 9 -2.63 7.44 -12.37
N GLU A 10 -3.45 8.15 -13.13
CA GLU A 10 -4.84 8.41 -12.74
C GLU A 10 -5.75 7.45 -13.49
N SER A 11 -6.66 6.82 -12.76
CA SER A 11 -7.71 5.99 -13.34
C SER A 11 -8.96 6.82 -13.66
N LEU A 12 -9.96 6.17 -14.24
CA LEU A 12 -11.27 6.81 -14.45
C LEU A 12 -11.82 7.37 -13.13
N GLY A 13 -12.35 8.58 -13.21
CA GLY A 13 -12.83 9.29 -12.03
C GLY A 13 -11.76 10.03 -11.23
N GLY A 14 -10.52 10.10 -11.75
CA GLY A 14 -9.44 10.83 -11.11
C GLY A 14 -8.80 10.14 -9.92
N THR A 15 -9.05 8.85 -9.72
CA THR A 15 -8.40 8.09 -8.65
C THR A 15 -6.92 7.91 -8.96
N CYS A 16 -6.07 8.32 -8.02
CA CYS A 16 -4.62 8.17 -8.14
C CYS A 16 -4.22 6.76 -7.73
N THR A 17 -3.44 6.09 -8.56
CA THR A 17 -2.95 4.74 -8.31
C THR A 17 -1.46 4.62 -8.57
N ILE A 18 -0.80 3.77 -7.80
CA ILE A 18 0.57 3.32 -8.06
C ILE A 18 0.52 1.81 -8.22
N ARG A 19 1.00 1.30 -9.33
CA ARG A 19 1.07 -0.13 -9.63
C ARG A 19 2.49 -0.58 -9.75
N GLY A 20 2.82 -1.62 -9.03
CA GLY A 20 4.17 -2.19 -9.02
C GLY A 20 4.21 -3.54 -8.35
N TYR A 21 5.39 -3.96 -8.00
CA TYR A 21 5.65 -5.25 -7.37
C TYR A 21 6.23 -5.04 -5.99
N ALA A 22 5.85 -5.89 -5.06
CA ALA A 22 6.37 -5.87 -3.70
C ALA A 22 6.44 -7.30 -3.16
N LYS A 23 7.26 -7.50 -2.14
CA LYS A 23 7.28 -8.78 -1.44
C LYS A 23 6.05 -8.89 -0.54
N TYR A 24 5.45 -10.07 -0.50
CA TYR A 24 4.26 -10.30 0.31
C TYR A 24 4.48 -10.00 1.80
N ASN A 25 5.62 -10.39 2.35
CA ASN A 25 5.93 -10.11 3.75
C ASN A 25 5.98 -8.61 4.06
N GLU A 26 6.48 -7.79 3.14
CA GLU A 26 6.49 -6.34 3.31
C GLU A 26 5.05 -5.77 3.30
N ILE A 27 4.23 -6.22 2.36
CA ILE A 27 2.84 -5.78 2.26
C ILE A 27 2.03 -6.20 3.48
N VAL A 28 2.23 -7.41 3.98
CA VAL A 28 1.59 -7.91 5.20
C VAL A 28 1.95 -7.04 6.39
N GLU A 29 3.23 -6.71 6.54
CA GLU A 29 3.72 -5.90 7.66
C GLU A 29 3.15 -4.48 7.64
N LEU A 30 2.95 -3.91 6.45
CA LEU A 30 2.52 -2.53 6.26
C LEU A 30 1.00 -2.34 6.14
N SER A 31 0.23 -3.41 6.14
CA SER A 31 -1.19 -3.33 5.86
C SER A 31 -2.06 -4.04 6.89
N TYR A 32 -3.32 -3.64 6.92
CA TYR A 32 -4.31 -4.26 7.80
C TYR A 32 -5.68 -4.35 7.10
N PRO A 33 -6.52 -5.35 7.48
CA PRO A 33 -7.88 -5.43 6.96
C PRO A 33 -8.73 -4.30 7.53
N HIS A 34 -9.33 -3.49 6.65
CA HIS A 34 -10.19 -2.39 7.07
C HIS A 34 -11.65 -2.84 7.04
N PRO A 35 -12.41 -2.73 8.14
CA PRO A 35 -13.80 -3.23 8.21
C PRO A 35 -14.73 -2.59 7.17
N GLY A 36 -14.45 -1.37 6.72
CA GLY A 36 -15.24 -0.69 5.70
C GLY A 36 -15.08 -1.25 4.28
N TYR A 37 -14.00 -2.01 4.02
CA TYR A 37 -13.68 -2.53 2.69
C TYR A 37 -13.74 -4.05 2.61
N GLN A 38 -13.56 -4.76 3.74
CA GLN A 38 -13.41 -6.20 3.74
C GLN A 38 -14.50 -6.88 4.56
N ARG A 39 -14.97 -8.02 4.06
CA ARG A 39 -15.75 -8.94 4.86
C ARG A 39 -14.86 -9.59 5.92
N PRO A 40 -15.43 -10.08 7.05
CA PRO A 40 -14.67 -10.90 7.96
C PRO A 40 -14.05 -12.10 7.23
N ALA A 41 -12.81 -12.42 7.58
CA ALA A 41 -12.11 -13.54 6.96
C ALA A 41 -12.76 -14.87 7.31
N GLU A 42 -12.87 -15.75 6.32
CA GLU A 42 -13.30 -17.13 6.51
C GLU A 42 -12.06 -18.02 6.66
N ASP A 43 -11.90 -18.64 7.84
CA ASP A 43 -10.71 -19.45 8.15
C ASP A 43 -10.50 -20.59 7.16
N GLU A 44 -11.57 -21.24 6.72
CA GLU A 44 -11.50 -22.31 5.73
C GLU A 44 -10.94 -21.81 4.40
N HIS A 45 -11.40 -20.66 3.93
CA HIS A 45 -10.92 -20.06 2.69
C HIS A 45 -9.45 -19.63 2.80
N VAL A 46 -9.05 -19.07 3.93
CA VAL A 46 -7.65 -18.71 4.21
C VAL A 46 -6.77 -19.96 4.19
N ALA A 47 -7.23 -21.06 4.79
CA ALA A 47 -6.50 -22.34 4.79
C ALA A 47 -6.33 -22.91 3.38
N GLU A 48 -7.36 -22.83 2.54
CA GLU A 48 -7.31 -23.27 1.14
C GLU A 48 -6.26 -22.45 0.35
N ILE A 49 -6.23 -21.13 0.53
CA ILE A 49 -5.25 -20.28 -0.11
C ILE A 49 -3.83 -20.60 0.37
N SER A 50 -3.65 -20.84 1.66
CA SER A 50 -2.35 -21.24 2.22
C SER A 50 -1.85 -22.54 1.58
N SER A 51 -2.71 -23.53 1.43
CA SER A 51 -2.40 -24.81 0.79
C SER A 51 -2.03 -24.60 -0.68
N PHE A 52 -2.74 -23.75 -1.39
CA PHE A 52 -2.49 -23.41 -2.79
C PHE A 52 -1.12 -22.76 -2.97
N ILE A 53 -0.77 -21.79 -2.12
CA ILE A 53 0.52 -21.09 -2.16
C ILE A 53 1.66 -22.06 -1.88
N THR A 54 1.52 -22.92 -0.89
CA THR A 54 2.58 -23.86 -0.49
C THR A 54 2.73 -25.05 -1.43
N SER A 55 1.75 -25.32 -2.27
CA SER A 55 1.82 -26.45 -3.22
C SER A 55 2.93 -26.27 -4.28
N GLY A 56 3.36 -25.05 -4.52
CA GLY A 56 4.38 -24.73 -5.51
C GLY A 56 3.96 -24.98 -6.97
N SER A 57 2.72 -25.34 -7.19
CA SER A 57 2.20 -25.68 -8.53
C SER A 57 1.79 -24.46 -9.34
N ASN A 58 1.79 -23.28 -8.73
CA ASN A 58 1.35 -22.04 -9.37
C ASN A 58 2.24 -20.86 -9.01
N SER A 59 2.71 -20.15 -10.02
CA SER A 59 3.50 -18.94 -9.88
C SER A 59 2.68 -17.66 -10.04
N PHE A 60 1.39 -17.78 -10.38
CA PHE A 60 0.52 -16.63 -10.57
C PHE A 60 -0.15 -16.20 -9.27
N SER A 61 -0.01 -14.92 -8.97
CA SER A 61 -0.70 -14.28 -7.83
C SER A 61 -1.52 -13.11 -8.37
N PRO A 62 -2.83 -13.08 -8.11
CA PRO A 62 -3.65 -11.94 -8.47
C PRO A 62 -3.21 -10.66 -7.75
N GLU A 63 -3.53 -9.52 -8.34
CA GLU A 63 -3.23 -8.22 -7.79
C GLU A 63 -3.87 -8.03 -6.41
N VAL A 64 -3.12 -7.45 -5.49
CA VAL A 64 -3.61 -6.99 -4.19
C VAL A 64 -3.82 -5.50 -4.26
N VAL A 65 -4.93 -5.01 -3.75
CA VAL A 65 -5.26 -3.58 -3.74
C VAL A 65 -5.22 -3.04 -2.33
N LEU A 66 -4.41 -2.01 -2.13
CA LEU A 66 -4.24 -1.31 -0.87
C LEU A 66 -4.63 0.15 -1.03
N ALA A 67 -5.16 0.74 0.03
CA ALA A 67 -5.46 2.17 0.07
C ALA A 67 -4.51 2.89 1.02
N TYR A 68 -4.08 4.07 0.62
CA TYR A 68 -3.27 4.96 1.43
C TYR A 68 -3.86 6.36 1.39
N THR A 69 -3.87 7.03 2.54
CA THR A 69 -4.29 8.43 2.63
C THR A 69 -3.07 9.30 2.91
N ALA A 70 -2.67 10.09 1.94
CA ALA A 70 -1.58 11.04 2.09
C ALA A 70 -2.02 12.20 2.99
N LYS A 71 -1.25 12.50 4.01
CA LYS A 71 -1.59 13.56 4.97
C LYS A 71 -0.39 14.35 5.44
N TYR A 72 -0.65 15.62 5.74
CA TYR A 72 0.23 16.42 6.56
C TYR A 72 -0.37 16.64 7.94
N ASN A 73 0.49 16.81 8.93
CA ASN A 73 0.08 17.33 10.22
C ASN A 73 -0.14 18.83 10.06
N TYR A 74 -1.39 19.24 10.10
CA TYR A 74 -1.81 20.62 9.88
C TYR A 74 -1.11 21.62 10.81
N TYR A 75 -0.99 21.27 12.09
CA TYR A 75 -0.41 22.19 13.08
C TYR A 75 1.10 22.30 13.03
N ALA A 76 1.78 21.31 12.50
CA ALA A 76 3.24 21.32 12.40
C ALA A 76 3.76 22.08 11.19
N GLN A 77 2.99 22.09 10.09
CA GLN A 77 3.45 22.60 8.79
C GLN A 77 2.53 23.69 8.20
N GLY A 78 1.51 24.09 8.92
CA GLY A 78 0.50 25.00 8.38
C GLY A 78 -0.53 24.28 7.52
N ALA A 79 -1.17 24.97 6.60
CA ALA A 79 -2.35 24.52 5.90
C ALA A 79 -2.07 23.58 4.71
N SER A 80 -1.37 22.48 4.93
CA SER A 80 -1.27 21.44 3.92
C SER A 80 -2.36 20.39 4.14
N SER A 81 -3.06 20.05 3.07
CA SER A 81 -4.16 19.10 3.08
C SER A 81 -3.81 17.87 2.25
N GLU A 82 -4.67 16.84 2.34
CA GLU A 82 -4.59 15.69 1.43
C GLU A 82 -4.64 16.13 -0.04
N VAL A 83 -5.47 17.12 -0.36
CA VAL A 83 -5.61 17.65 -1.72
C VAL A 83 -4.28 18.23 -2.23
N ASP A 84 -3.57 18.97 -1.38
CA ASP A 84 -2.26 19.55 -1.73
C ASP A 84 -1.20 18.45 -1.90
N ALA A 85 -1.20 17.45 -1.04
CA ALA A 85 -0.32 16.30 -1.15
C ALA A 85 -0.52 15.55 -2.47
N LEU A 86 -1.77 15.31 -2.85
CA LEU A 86 -2.11 14.66 -4.12
C LEU A 86 -1.71 15.52 -5.32
N ALA A 87 -1.88 16.84 -5.24
CA ALA A 87 -1.45 17.76 -6.29
C ALA A 87 0.06 17.70 -6.51
N ASP A 88 0.86 17.64 -5.46
CA ASP A 88 2.30 17.50 -5.55
C ASP A 88 2.71 16.15 -6.18
N ILE A 89 2.06 15.08 -5.80
CA ILE A 89 2.30 13.76 -6.39
C ILE A 89 1.94 13.76 -7.89
N ARG A 90 0.79 14.32 -8.26
CA ARG A 90 0.33 14.40 -9.66
C ARG A 90 1.27 15.20 -10.53
N SER A 91 1.83 16.28 -10.00
CA SER A 91 2.73 17.15 -10.75
C SER A 91 4.16 16.60 -10.85
N GLY A 92 4.47 15.51 -10.17
CA GLY A 92 5.80 14.93 -10.16
C GLY A 92 6.79 15.63 -9.23
N LYS A 93 6.33 16.51 -8.35
CA LYS A 93 7.19 17.14 -7.32
C LYS A 93 7.63 16.15 -6.24
N GLY A 94 6.86 15.10 -6.05
CA GLY A 94 7.02 14.23 -4.91
C GLY A 94 6.33 14.76 -3.66
N PHE A 95 6.44 14.02 -2.58
CA PHE A 95 5.74 14.34 -1.34
C PHE A 95 6.39 13.59 -0.18
N THR A 96 6.47 14.22 0.97
CA THR A 96 6.88 13.54 2.21
C THR A 96 5.87 13.85 3.29
N SER A 97 5.25 12.80 3.85
CA SER A 97 4.33 12.95 4.96
C SER A 97 5.07 13.27 6.25
N ASN A 98 4.66 14.31 6.94
CA ASN A 98 5.18 14.62 8.28
C ASN A 98 4.42 13.89 9.39
N VAL A 99 3.43 13.07 9.06
CA VAL A 99 2.67 12.26 10.00
C VAL A 99 3.28 10.87 10.16
N ASP A 100 3.52 10.19 9.04
CA ASP A 100 4.03 8.81 9.01
C ASP A 100 5.44 8.69 8.41
N GLY A 101 5.98 9.77 7.88
CA GLY A 101 7.33 9.80 7.33
C GLY A 101 7.47 9.12 5.95
N ILE A 102 6.38 8.72 5.33
CA ILE A 102 6.43 8.08 4.02
C ILE A 102 6.74 9.13 2.96
N ALA A 103 7.77 8.86 2.16
CA ALA A 103 8.21 9.75 1.09
C ALA A 103 7.91 9.17 -0.29
N PHE A 104 7.34 9.99 -1.14
CA PHE A 104 7.07 9.68 -2.55
C PHE A 104 8.09 10.45 -3.39
N LYS A 105 9.02 9.74 -4.00
CA LYS A 105 10.04 10.35 -4.84
C LYS A 105 9.84 9.96 -6.30
N LYS A 106 9.72 10.95 -7.16
CA LYS A 106 9.68 10.72 -8.60
C LYS A 106 11.06 10.29 -9.08
N GLU A 107 11.14 9.18 -9.77
CA GLU A 107 12.37 8.70 -10.39
C GLU A 107 12.49 9.19 -11.84
N LYS A 108 11.44 8.97 -12.63
CA LYS A 108 11.40 9.39 -14.03
C LYS A 108 9.98 9.40 -14.57
N ALA A 109 9.77 10.08 -15.70
CA ALA A 109 8.53 9.98 -16.45
C ALA A 109 8.41 8.58 -17.10
N ALA A 110 7.20 8.03 -17.13
CA ALA A 110 6.90 6.72 -17.68
C ALA A 110 5.53 6.75 -18.38
N GLY A 111 5.53 6.80 -19.71
CA GLY A 111 4.29 6.95 -20.47
C GLY A 111 3.54 8.22 -20.09
N ASN A 112 2.28 8.09 -19.71
CA ASN A 112 1.44 9.20 -19.23
C ASN A 112 1.52 9.42 -17.71
N GLY A 113 2.44 8.74 -17.03
CA GLY A 113 2.59 8.83 -15.58
C GLY A 113 4.04 8.99 -15.19
N PHE A 114 4.34 8.62 -13.95
CA PHE A 114 5.67 8.71 -13.39
C PHE A 114 6.03 7.42 -12.69
N LEU A 115 7.31 7.05 -12.75
CA LEU A 115 7.85 6.04 -11.85
C LEU A 115 8.14 6.72 -10.50
N TYR A 116 7.45 6.26 -9.47
CA TYR A 116 7.65 6.70 -8.09
C TYR A 116 8.30 5.61 -7.25
N THR A 117 9.15 6.04 -6.34
CA THR A 117 9.62 5.19 -5.23
C THR A 117 9.05 5.73 -3.93
N LEU A 118 8.40 4.83 -3.18
CA LEU A 118 7.92 5.11 -1.84
C LEU A 118 8.95 4.60 -0.85
N SER A 119 9.43 5.47 0.00
CA SER A 119 10.34 5.11 1.10
C SER A 119 9.53 5.10 2.40
N ILE A 120 9.46 3.96 3.04
CA ILE A 120 8.66 3.74 4.24
C ILE A 120 9.62 3.48 5.41
N PRO A 121 9.60 4.32 6.45
CA PRO A 121 10.51 4.17 7.59
C PRO A 121 10.32 2.82 8.30
N ASP A 122 11.41 2.28 8.82
CA ASP A 122 11.36 1.14 9.72
C ASP A 122 10.68 1.59 11.02
N LYS A 123 9.53 1.01 11.28
CA LYS A 123 8.73 1.38 12.42
C LYS A 123 7.91 0.18 12.88
N LYS A 124 7.86 -0.01 14.19
CA LYS A 124 6.90 -0.93 14.79
C LYS A 124 5.58 -0.22 15.03
N TYR A 125 4.50 -0.88 14.68
CA TYR A 125 3.16 -0.35 14.88
C TYR A 125 2.55 -1.00 16.11
N ASP A 126 2.18 -0.18 17.10
CA ASP A 126 1.60 -0.66 18.35
C ASP A 126 0.19 -1.23 18.13
N ARG A 127 -0.54 -0.65 17.21
CA ARG A 127 -1.88 -1.10 16.82
C ARG A 127 -1.91 -1.34 15.32
N ILE A 128 -2.72 -2.28 14.87
CA ILE A 128 -2.84 -2.58 13.44
C ILE A 128 -3.37 -1.38 12.66
N GLU A 129 -4.23 -0.56 13.25
CA GLU A 129 -4.79 0.64 12.61
C GLU A 129 -3.74 1.73 12.36
N ASP A 130 -2.59 1.65 13.00
CA ASP A 130 -1.49 2.59 12.79
C ASP A 130 -0.67 2.27 11.54
N LYS A 131 -0.86 1.08 10.96
CA LYS A 131 -0.20 0.70 9.71
C LYS A 131 -0.67 1.60 8.56
N PRO A 132 0.22 1.92 7.61
CA PRO A 132 -0.09 2.93 6.61
C PRO A 132 -1.13 2.50 5.57
N PHE A 133 -1.22 1.21 5.27
CA PHE A 133 -2.09 0.74 4.19
C PHE A 133 -3.30 -0.04 4.71
N ARG A 134 -4.44 0.23 4.11
CA ARG A 134 -5.68 -0.51 4.34
C ARG A 134 -5.89 -1.48 3.18
N ARG A 135 -6.23 -2.72 3.50
CA ARG A 135 -6.48 -3.75 2.50
C ARG A 135 -7.86 -3.54 1.87
N VAL A 136 -7.90 -3.26 0.59
CA VAL A 136 -9.14 -3.09 -0.19
C VAL A 136 -9.53 -4.41 -0.85
N ASP A 137 -8.56 -5.11 -1.43
CA ASP A 137 -8.77 -6.42 -2.04
C ASP A 137 -7.56 -7.31 -1.76
N GLY A 138 -7.78 -8.62 -1.71
CA GLY A 138 -6.72 -9.60 -1.47
C GLY A 138 -6.47 -9.90 0.01
N ASN A 139 -7.36 -9.51 0.92
CA ASN A 139 -7.17 -9.73 2.36
C ASN A 139 -6.97 -11.21 2.72
N HIS A 140 -7.75 -12.11 2.12
CA HIS A 140 -7.61 -13.56 2.38
C HIS A 140 -6.21 -14.07 1.99
N ARG A 141 -5.67 -13.60 0.87
CA ARG A 141 -4.31 -13.95 0.44
C ARG A 141 -3.26 -13.44 1.42
N LEU A 142 -3.41 -12.21 1.88
CA LEU A 142 -2.49 -11.61 2.85
C LEU A 142 -2.58 -12.30 4.21
N LEU A 143 -3.76 -12.69 4.66
CA LEU A 143 -3.94 -13.48 5.88
C LEU A 143 -3.30 -14.86 5.76
N ALA A 144 -3.41 -15.50 4.60
CA ALA A 144 -2.74 -16.77 4.33
C ALA A 144 -1.23 -16.64 4.44
N ILE A 145 -0.66 -15.56 3.87
CA ILE A 145 0.77 -15.28 3.97
C ILE A 145 1.18 -15.01 5.43
N GLU A 146 0.39 -14.26 6.18
CA GLU A 146 0.65 -14.02 7.62
C GLU A 146 0.83 -15.32 8.39
N LYS A 147 -0.04 -16.29 8.12
CA LYS A 147 0.04 -17.62 8.77
C LYS A 147 1.29 -18.40 8.37
N LEU A 148 1.77 -18.23 7.14
CA LEU A 148 2.94 -18.93 6.64
C LEU A 148 4.26 -18.37 7.19
N ILE A 149 4.31 -17.08 7.49
CA ILE A 149 5.53 -16.42 8.01
C ILE A 149 5.53 -16.26 9.53
N ALA A 150 4.45 -16.59 10.19
CA ALA A 150 4.33 -16.52 11.65
C ALA A 150 5.10 -17.65 12.32
#